data_f141f8fbe9468d4ba02fd7079aa7a897
#
_entry.id   f141f8fbe9468d4ba02fd7079aa7a897
#
_cell.length_a   1.000
_cell.length_b   1.000
_cell.length_c   1.000
_cell.angle_alpha   90.00
_cell.angle_beta   90.00
_cell.angle_gamma   90.00
#
_symmetry.space_group_name_H-M   'P 1'
#
loop_
_entity.id
_entity.type
_entity.pdbx_description
1 polymer ?
#
loop_
_entity_poly.entity_id
_entity_poly.type
_entity_poly.pdbx_seq_one_letter_code
_entity_poly.pdbx_strand_id
1 'polypeptide(L)'
;MPEPSSSSSPTMKPTLGLTGLTINAMALIAPGAFLWLTFQEQSLYGAPLAGCAMWFGIVCALLLCLATAVSYAELSKLYPGAGSSYFYAEQAFLSKTKAFKFARLAKFFTGWASHLYYWVYPGCMVGVTAILGGYLLNQFWPDTFSSTYDSPLFMILFCIVFSYGVAYIAFRGVTGTTAVNMAINIIQIAALVVFSIIAIAYRTKHTEGSVGYHLSNGVAVNYQVFQDTVKDDKGAPLPVLDANSKPTMDSAGKPVYQMADQTDKDGNPVPADANGKSTTVDKAAPFTLSYTVDQAYSKDSSGNVTFNFHPTAKSVIGPHSFNFVFIQACVAILILVGFESVTSMGEEAKNPKKDIPKAVVLSLVIQGAICYLFEYFAANYLLNSGYALPNAGASGSPIGDLMVITGTWLFGSYAAGRAFMLVQAFTVFLAMIGTTLACLSTGARVTYAMGRDDEVPSHFGLLHGRTLSPHRAIWTLATISAILGIVTVSCYLGGQSNPLAALDKHNIWYSFGIFSPEAYTKLPNTLLIITLISNFGTFLLYMTTCIVAIVAFREHHMFNGFKHLVVPVFGLLANLACMLFYLVGPWSVPGMSVKEPYIALGVAAVWGIYGWVYFVKKSKSTGKAVILTAKPAV
;
A
#
# COMPACT_ATOMS: atom_id res chain seq x y z
N MET A 1 36.77 -23.80 -43.53
CA MET A 1 35.41 -23.64 -42.99
C MET A 1 35.44 -22.42 -42.10
N PRO A 2 34.62 -21.41 -42.26
CA PRO A 2 34.58 -20.30 -41.34
C PRO A 2 33.98 -20.81 -40.04
N GLU A 3 34.61 -20.44 -38.91
CA GLU A 3 34.12 -20.70 -37.56
C GLU A 3 32.67 -20.18 -37.43
N PRO A 4 31.78 -20.93 -36.76
CA PRO A 4 30.44 -20.42 -36.51
C PRO A 4 30.55 -19.21 -35.61
N SER A 5 30.14 -18.05 -36.14
CA SER A 5 29.97 -16.83 -35.35
C SER A 5 29.17 -17.14 -34.11
N SER A 6 29.77 -16.96 -32.95
CA SER A 6 29.09 -17.01 -31.64
C SER A 6 27.88 -16.09 -31.72
N SER A 7 26.70 -16.66 -31.86
CA SER A 7 25.45 -15.93 -31.75
C SER A 7 25.39 -15.38 -30.34
N SER A 8 25.80 -14.13 -30.16
CA SER A 8 25.65 -13.45 -28.89
C SER A 8 24.17 -13.47 -28.49
N SER A 9 23.88 -14.11 -27.38
CA SER A 9 22.52 -14.10 -26.81
C SER A 9 21.99 -12.68 -26.78
N PRO A 10 20.74 -12.41 -27.15
CA PRO A 10 20.19 -11.07 -27.14
C PRO A 10 20.30 -10.47 -25.74
N THR A 11 20.97 -9.34 -25.63
CA THR A 11 21.14 -8.58 -24.39
C THR A 11 20.16 -7.42 -24.33
N MET A 12 19.77 -6.98 -23.11
CA MET A 12 18.95 -5.79 -22.93
C MET A 12 19.69 -4.56 -23.46
N LYS A 13 18.95 -3.57 -24.03
CA LYS A 13 19.57 -2.37 -24.59
C LYS A 13 19.64 -1.24 -23.57
N PRO A 14 20.80 -0.57 -23.39
CA PRO A 14 20.93 0.59 -22.52
C PRO A 14 20.25 1.82 -23.12
N THR A 15 18.99 2.06 -22.73
CA THR A 15 18.16 3.16 -23.27
C THR A 15 17.82 4.22 -22.23
N LEU A 16 17.88 3.89 -20.93
CA LEU A 16 17.42 4.75 -19.84
C LEU A 16 18.53 5.63 -19.28
N GLY A 17 18.28 6.94 -19.20
CA GLY A 17 19.06 7.90 -18.41
C GLY A 17 18.49 8.07 -16.99
N LEU A 18 19.10 8.97 -16.21
CA LEU A 18 18.71 9.23 -14.82
C LEU A 18 17.20 9.49 -14.65
N THR A 19 16.62 10.33 -15.48
CA THR A 19 15.17 10.66 -15.41
C THR A 19 14.29 9.41 -15.58
N GLY A 20 14.55 8.61 -16.60
CA GLY A 20 13.78 7.39 -16.86
C GLY A 20 13.91 6.37 -15.73
N LEU A 21 15.10 6.22 -15.16
CA LEU A 21 15.35 5.35 -14.01
C LEU A 21 14.62 5.84 -12.75
N THR A 22 14.70 7.15 -12.45
CA THR A 22 14.01 7.74 -11.30
C THR A 22 12.48 7.58 -11.42
N ILE A 23 11.92 7.80 -12.59
CA ILE A 23 10.49 7.66 -12.86
C ILE A 23 10.01 6.22 -12.65
N ASN A 24 10.77 5.23 -13.10
CA ASN A 24 10.40 3.82 -12.89
C ASN A 24 10.46 3.42 -11.41
N ALA A 25 11.44 3.92 -10.64
CA ALA A 25 11.49 3.72 -9.19
C ALA A 25 10.31 4.42 -8.49
N MET A 26 9.98 5.65 -8.89
CA MET A 26 8.86 6.41 -8.35
C MET A 26 7.51 5.72 -8.59
N ALA A 27 7.33 5.05 -9.72
CA ALA A 27 6.09 4.36 -10.03
C ALA A 27 5.75 3.24 -9.03
N LEU A 28 6.74 2.57 -8.45
CA LEU A 28 6.50 1.53 -7.45
C LEU A 28 6.19 2.12 -6.06
N ILE A 29 6.73 3.28 -5.71
CA ILE A 29 6.42 3.98 -4.45
C ILE A 29 4.99 4.56 -4.48
N ALA A 30 4.51 5.03 -5.62
CA ALA A 30 3.14 5.47 -5.98
C ALA A 30 2.30 6.10 -4.84
N PRO A 31 2.61 7.32 -4.39
CA PRO A 31 1.95 7.95 -3.24
C PRO A 31 0.44 8.08 -3.40
N GLY A 32 -0.05 8.37 -4.61
CA GLY A 32 -1.48 8.50 -4.88
C GLY A 32 -2.27 7.21 -4.64
N ALA A 33 -1.65 6.05 -4.87
CA ALA A 33 -2.30 4.77 -4.65
C ALA A 33 -2.40 4.42 -3.16
N PHE A 34 -1.30 4.61 -2.43
CA PHE A 34 -1.19 4.12 -1.07
C PHE A 34 -1.85 5.03 -0.03
N LEU A 35 -1.91 6.33 -0.26
CA LEU A 35 -2.54 7.23 0.69
C LEU A 35 -4.00 6.83 0.97
N TRP A 36 -4.75 6.45 -0.06
CA TRP A 36 -6.16 6.09 0.07
C TRP A 36 -6.38 4.86 0.95
N LEU A 37 -5.49 3.88 0.88
CA LEU A 37 -5.57 2.64 1.65
C LEU A 37 -4.89 2.76 3.01
N THR A 38 -3.67 3.29 3.02
CA THR A 38 -2.84 3.32 4.22
C THR A 38 -3.36 4.31 5.24
N PHE A 39 -4.01 5.40 4.82
CA PHE A 39 -4.61 6.35 5.75
C PHE A 39 -5.74 5.73 6.57
N GLN A 40 -6.55 4.84 5.96
CA GLN A 40 -7.56 4.06 6.67
C GLN A 40 -6.91 3.13 7.71
N GLU A 41 -5.94 2.34 7.28
CA GLU A 41 -5.21 1.41 8.16
C GLU A 41 -4.53 2.14 9.33
N GLN A 42 -3.89 3.26 9.05
CA GLN A 42 -3.26 4.08 10.09
C GLN A 42 -4.28 4.70 11.05
N SER A 43 -5.48 5.00 10.57
CA SER A 43 -6.57 5.51 11.40
C SER A 43 -7.17 4.43 12.30
N LEU A 44 -7.17 3.17 11.85
CA LEU A 44 -7.63 2.02 12.62
C LEU A 44 -6.61 1.61 13.69
N TYR A 45 -5.32 1.56 13.31
CA TYR A 45 -4.26 1.06 14.17
C TYR A 45 -3.52 2.20 14.86
N GLY A 46 -3.52 2.19 16.17
CA GLY A 46 -2.93 3.24 16.97
C GLY A 46 -3.88 4.38 17.29
N ALA A 47 -5.20 4.25 16.96
CA ALA A 47 -6.22 5.08 17.58
C ALA A 47 -6.17 4.87 19.10
N PRO A 48 -6.34 5.92 19.89
CA PRO A 48 -6.89 7.21 19.50
C PRO A 48 -5.88 8.28 19.10
N LEU A 49 -4.60 8.05 19.21
CA LEU A 49 -3.57 9.07 19.02
C LEU A 49 -2.88 9.02 17.64
N ALA A 50 -3.37 8.17 16.74
CA ALA A 50 -2.74 7.93 15.44
C ALA A 50 -2.57 9.22 14.62
N GLY A 51 -3.58 10.08 14.58
CA GLY A 51 -3.54 11.34 13.84
C GLY A 51 -2.37 12.23 14.23
N CYS A 52 -2.07 12.30 15.52
CA CYS A 52 -0.97 13.10 16.06
C CYS A 52 0.41 12.47 15.84
N ALA A 53 0.45 11.18 15.50
CA ALA A 53 1.69 10.43 15.27
C ALA A 53 1.94 10.10 13.80
N MET A 54 0.92 10.19 12.94
CA MET A 54 0.98 9.76 11.53
C MET A 54 2.08 10.47 10.77
N TRP A 55 2.10 11.80 10.80
CA TRP A 55 3.08 12.57 10.03
C TRP A 55 4.52 12.27 10.49
N PHE A 56 4.74 12.26 11.80
CA PHE A 56 6.08 11.96 12.32
C PHE A 56 6.47 10.49 12.11
N GLY A 57 5.49 9.59 12.09
CA GLY A 57 5.66 8.20 11.68
C GLY A 57 6.19 8.08 10.24
N ILE A 58 5.64 8.87 9.30
CA ILE A 58 6.17 8.94 7.92
C ILE A 58 7.62 9.44 7.90
N VAL A 59 7.97 10.46 8.69
CA VAL A 59 9.36 10.94 8.80
C VAL A 59 10.28 9.81 9.27
N CYS A 60 9.89 9.09 10.32
CA CYS A 60 10.67 7.95 10.82
C CYS A 60 10.80 6.85 9.77
N ALA A 61 9.70 6.46 9.13
CA ALA A 61 9.71 5.44 8.07
C ALA A 61 10.60 5.85 6.88
N LEU A 62 10.58 7.14 6.50
CA LEU A 62 11.44 7.67 5.44
C LEU A 62 12.94 7.54 5.81
N LEU A 63 13.32 7.84 7.06
CA LEU A 63 14.69 7.67 7.54
C LEU A 63 15.14 6.21 7.50
N LEU A 64 14.25 5.28 7.88
CA LEU A 64 14.49 3.84 7.82
C LEU A 64 14.69 3.37 6.36
N CYS A 65 13.84 3.82 5.46
CA CYS A 65 13.96 3.52 4.03
C CYS A 65 15.22 4.12 3.41
N LEU A 66 15.59 5.35 3.78
CA LEU A 66 16.82 5.99 3.30
C LEU A 66 18.07 5.21 3.72
N ALA A 67 18.10 4.64 4.93
CA ALA A 67 19.21 3.78 5.36
C ALA A 67 19.37 2.54 4.47
N THR A 68 18.27 1.89 4.12
CA THR A 68 18.27 0.76 3.18
C THR A 68 18.63 1.22 1.77
N ALA A 69 18.09 2.36 1.32
CA ALA A 69 18.35 2.94 0.01
C ALA A 69 19.85 3.27 -0.21
N VAL A 70 20.54 3.73 0.83
CA VAL A 70 21.99 3.94 0.78
C VAL A 70 22.72 2.63 0.50
N SER A 71 22.32 1.53 1.12
CA SER A 71 22.92 0.19 0.86
C SER A 71 22.75 -0.22 -0.61
N TYR A 72 21.55 -0.06 -1.17
CA TYR A 72 21.30 -0.31 -2.58
C TYR A 72 22.09 0.61 -3.52
N ALA A 73 22.13 1.91 -3.20
CA ALA A 73 22.86 2.91 -3.97
C ALA A 73 24.35 2.60 -4.01
N GLU A 74 24.96 2.27 -2.86
CA GLU A 74 26.38 1.94 -2.80
C GLU A 74 26.69 0.63 -3.53
N LEU A 75 25.89 -0.42 -3.35
CA LEU A 75 26.07 -1.70 -4.06
C LEU A 75 25.94 -1.54 -5.59
N SER A 76 25.03 -0.71 -6.07
CA SER A 76 24.86 -0.48 -7.51
C SER A 76 26.04 0.23 -8.17
N LYS A 77 26.86 0.94 -7.41
CA LYS A 77 28.13 1.52 -7.89
C LYS A 77 29.19 0.44 -8.17
N LEU A 78 29.21 -0.59 -7.31
CA LEU A 78 30.16 -1.71 -7.45
C LEU A 78 29.69 -2.71 -8.50
N TYR A 79 28.42 -3.07 -8.48
CA TYR A 79 27.85 -4.22 -9.21
C TYR A 79 26.66 -3.81 -10.09
N PRO A 80 26.87 -3.09 -11.19
CA PRO A 80 25.80 -2.72 -12.10
C PRO A 80 25.39 -3.90 -12.96
N GLY A 81 24.28 -4.57 -12.64
CA GLY A 81 23.79 -5.71 -13.40
C GLY A 81 22.28 -5.91 -13.22
N ALA A 82 21.66 -6.72 -14.06
CA ALA A 82 20.26 -7.12 -13.89
C ALA A 82 20.12 -8.08 -12.69
N GLY A 83 18.98 -8.02 -12.01
CA GLY A 83 18.67 -8.91 -10.90
C GLY A 83 18.79 -8.29 -9.52
N SER A 84 19.19 -7.00 -9.42
CA SER A 84 19.17 -6.26 -8.14
C SER A 84 19.94 -6.99 -7.04
N SER A 85 19.36 -7.11 -5.85
CA SER A 85 19.97 -7.79 -4.69
C SER A 85 20.40 -9.23 -4.95
N TYR A 86 19.71 -9.93 -5.84
CA TYR A 86 20.09 -11.28 -6.27
C TYR A 86 21.51 -11.30 -6.87
N PHE A 87 21.78 -10.36 -7.76
CA PHE A 87 23.09 -10.21 -8.38
C PHE A 87 24.15 -9.70 -7.39
N TYR A 88 23.78 -8.71 -6.55
CA TYR A 88 24.70 -8.15 -5.55
C TYR A 88 25.16 -9.21 -4.54
N ALA A 89 24.27 -10.10 -4.10
CA ALA A 89 24.58 -11.13 -3.14
C ALA A 89 25.70 -12.07 -3.66
N GLU A 90 25.61 -12.51 -4.91
CA GLU A 90 26.67 -13.33 -5.50
C GLU A 90 28.00 -12.58 -5.59
N GLN A 91 27.99 -11.40 -6.19
CA GLN A 91 29.22 -10.65 -6.46
C GLN A 91 29.96 -10.25 -5.17
N ALA A 92 29.23 -9.85 -4.14
CA ALA A 92 29.80 -9.47 -2.85
C ALA A 92 30.51 -10.65 -2.17
N PHE A 93 29.95 -11.85 -2.27
CA PHE A 93 30.55 -13.05 -1.65
C PHE A 93 31.67 -13.62 -2.50
N LEU A 94 31.59 -13.57 -3.83
CA LEU A 94 32.64 -14.06 -4.72
C LEU A 94 33.96 -13.26 -4.59
N SER A 95 33.89 -12.00 -4.21
CA SER A 95 35.09 -11.17 -3.99
C SER A 95 35.94 -11.64 -2.81
N LYS A 96 35.37 -12.39 -1.85
CA LYS A 96 36.02 -12.84 -0.62
C LYS A 96 36.81 -14.14 -0.75
N THR A 97 37.94 -14.24 -0.07
CA THR A 97 38.79 -15.43 -0.12
C THR A 97 38.18 -16.64 0.56
N LYS A 98 37.42 -16.47 1.63
CA LYS A 98 36.74 -17.60 2.33
C LYS A 98 35.22 -17.57 2.15
N ALA A 99 34.61 -16.40 1.99
CA ALA A 99 33.16 -16.24 1.90
C ALA A 99 32.60 -16.67 0.54
N PHE A 100 33.43 -16.80 -0.53
CA PHE A 100 32.99 -17.27 -1.84
C PHE A 100 32.23 -18.60 -1.76
N LYS A 101 32.51 -19.43 -0.76
CA LYS A 101 31.82 -20.69 -0.52
C LYS A 101 30.32 -20.52 -0.42
N PHE A 102 29.85 -19.41 0.13
CA PHE A 102 28.44 -19.11 0.36
C PHE A 102 27.81 -18.24 -0.74
N ALA A 103 28.56 -17.85 -1.78
CA ALA A 103 28.08 -16.93 -2.82
C ALA A 103 26.78 -17.44 -3.48
N ARG A 104 26.75 -18.69 -3.89
CA ARG A 104 25.57 -19.29 -4.53
C ARG A 104 24.39 -19.40 -3.56
N LEU A 105 24.66 -19.76 -2.29
CA LEU A 105 23.62 -19.85 -1.26
C LEU A 105 23.01 -18.46 -0.98
N ALA A 106 23.84 -17.43 -0.78
CA ALA A 106 23.40 -16.07 -0.56
C ALA A 106 22.58 -15.54 -1.74
N LYS A 107 23.07 -15.78 -2.97
CA LYS A 107 22.38 -15.45 -4.21
C LYS A 107 21.00 -16.09 -4.28
N PHE A 108 20.91 -17.41 -4.08
CA PHE A 108 19.66 -18.13 -4.15
C PHE A 108 18.67 -17.65 -3.07
N PHE A 109 19.10 -17.53 -1.82
CA PHE A 109 18.28 -17.04 -0.73
C PHE A 109 17.70 -15.65 -1.01
N THR A 110 18.53 -14.72 -1.50
CA THR A 110 18.10 -13.37 -1.84
C THR A 110 17.09 -13.35 -3.00
N GLY A 111 17.36 -14.13 -4.05
CA GLY A 111 16.44 -14.27 -5.17
C GLY A 111 15.12 -14.92 -4.78
N TRP A 112 15.16 -15.93 -3.94
CA TRP A 112 13.98 -16.63 -3.46
C TRP A 112 13.12 -15.77 -2.53
N ALA A 113 13.74 -14.99 -1.64
CA ALA A 113 13.05 -14.01 -0.80
C ALA A 113 12.40 -12.91 -1.65
N SER A 114 13.07 -12.45 -2.73
CA SER A 114 12.51 -11.45 -3.62
C SER A 114 11.26 -11.92 -4.38
N HIS A 115 11.07 -13.24 -4.58
CA HIS A 115 9.85 -13.78 -5.14
C HIS A 115 8.64 -13.57 -4.23
N LEU A 116 8.77 -13.68 -2.89
CA LEU A 116 7.68 -13.37 -1.96
C LEU A 116 7.21 -11.93 -2.09
N TYR A 117 8.09 -11.01 -2.43
CA TYR A 117 7.74 -9.63 -2.71
C TYR A 117 7.17 -9.47 -4.13
N TYR A 118 7.99 -9.62 -5.15
CA TYR A 118 7.63 -9.26 -6.52
C TYR A 118 6.64 -10.20 -7.21
N TRP A 119 6.43 -11.41 -6.71
CA TRP A 119 5.42 -12.32 -7.25
C TRP A 119 4.06 -12.15 -6.58
N VAL A 120 4.06 -11.74 -5.30
CA VAL A 120 2.83 -11.63 -4.50
C VAL A 120 2.23 -10.22 -4.59
N TYR A 121 3.06 -9.20 -4.48
CA TYR A 121 2.62 -7.80 -4.43
C TYR A 121 1.78 -7.35 -5.65
N PRO A 122 2.11 -7.68 -6.91
CA PRO A 122 1.26 -7.31 -8.03
C PRO A 122 -0.15 -7.89 -7.93
N GLY A 123 -0.29 -9.08 -7.38
CA GLY A 123 -1.59 -9.70 -7.16
C GLY A 123 -2.44 -8.96 -6.12
N CYS A 124 -1.82 -8.50 -5.04
CA CYS A 124 -2.45 -7.60 -4.08
C CYS A 124 -2.95 -6.32 -4.78
N MET A 125 -2.10 -5.69 -5.59
CA MET A 125 -2.45 -4.47 -6.33
C MET A 125 -3.57 -4.69 -7.35
N VAL A 126 -3.62 -5.83 -8.02
CA VAL A 126 -4.73 -6.20 -8.92
C VAL A 126 -6.05 -6.24 -8.14
N GLY A 127 -6.08 -6.91 -6.98
CA GLY A 127 -7.27 -6.99 -6.15
C GLY A 127 -7.74 -5.64 -5.64
N VAL A 128 -6.81 -4.84 -5.09
CA VAL A 128 -7.11 -3.48 -4.61
C VAL A 128 -7.64 -2.58 -5.73
N THR A 129 -7.06 -2.70 -6.94
CA THR A 129 -7.52 -1.92 -8.10
C THR A 129 -8.92 -2.34 -8.54
N ALA A 130 -9.26 -3.63 -8.43
CA ALA A 130 -10.62 -4.11 -8.68
C ALA A 130 -11.63 -3.51 -7.70
N ILE A 131 -11.27 -3.45 -6.41
CA ILE A 131 -12.08 -2.82 -5.37
C ILE A 131 -12.31 -1.33 -5.66
N LEU A 132 -11.25 -0.59 -6.00
CA LEU A 132 -11.36 0.82 -6.39
C LEU A 132 -12.19 0.99 -7.65
N GLY A 133 -12.03 0.10 -8.64
CA GLY A 133 -12.85 0.10 -9.86
C GLY A 133 -14.34 -0.10 -9.55
N GLY A 134 -14.66 -1.05 -8.67
CA GLY A 134 -16.02 -1.26 -8.19
C GLY A 134 -16.59 -0.03 -7.47
N TYR A 135 -15.80 0.59 -6.58
CA TYR A 135 -16.17 1.85 -5.93
C TYR A 135 -16.50 2.95 -6.93
N LEU A 136 -15.65 3.17 -7.93
CA LEU A 136 -15.90 4.18 -8.97
C LEU A 136 -17.17 3.88 -9.76
N LEU A 137 -17.40 2.64 -10.15
CA LEU A 137 -18.62 2.24 -10.86
C LEU A 137 -19.88 2.47 -10.00
N ASN A 138 -19.81 2.17 -8.70
CA ASN A 138 -20.90 2.47 -7.78
C ASN A 138 -21.20 3.97 -7.72
N GLN A 139 -20.16 4.83 -7.77
CA GLN A 139 -20.37 6.28 -7.79
C GLN A 139 -21.08 6.78 -9.05
N PHE A 140 -20.87 6.11 -10.21
CA PHE A 140 -21.50 6.50 -11.48
C PHE A 140 -22.87 5.83 -11.67
N TRP A 141 -23.02 4.58 -11.26
CA TRP A 141 -24.21 3.75 -11.46
C TRP A 141 -24.60 3.02 -10.16
N PRO A 142 -25.09 3.75 -9.14
CA PRO A 142 -25.39 3.18 -7.82
C PRO A 142 -26.46 2.09 -7.86
N ASP A 143 -27.43 2.19 -8.79
CA ASP A 143 -28.48 1.18 -8.95
C ASP A 143 -27.98 -0.14 -9.52
N THR A 144 -26.89 -0.10 -10.32
CA THR A 144 -26.31 -1.30 -10.95
C THR A 144 -25.20 -1.89 -10.10
N PHE A 145 -24.44 -1.03 -9.42
CA PHE A 145 -23.33 -1.40 -8.55
C PHE A 145 -23.61 -0.85 -7.15
N SER A 146 -24.46 -1.51 -6.40
CA SER A 146 -24.91 -1.08 -5.05
C SER A 146 -23.78 -1.07 -4.04
N SER A 147 -22.80 -1.95 -4.24
CA SER A 147 -21.57 -1.98 -3.46
C SER A 147 -20.35 -2.26 -4.34
N THR A 148 -19.16 -2.06 -3.81
CA THR A 148 -17.88 -2.36 -4.47
C THR A 148 -17.76 -3.83 -4.87
N TYR A 149 -18.56 -4.72 -4.25
CA TYR A 149 -18.45 -6.17 -4.40
C TYR A 149 -19.69 -6.79 -5.04
N ASP A 150 -20.52 -5.98 -5.65
CA ASP A 150 -21.85 -6.37 -6.10
C ASP A 150 -21.84 -7.40 -7.25
N SER A 151 -20.81 -7.38 -8.07
CA SER A 151 -20.70 -8.31 -9.20
C SER A 151 -19.44 -9.18 -9.10
N PRO A 152 -19.58 -10.44 -8.61
CA PRO A 152 -18.45 -11.38 -8.61
C PRO A 152 -17.83 -11.57 -9.99
N LEU A 153 -18.64 -11.63 -11.02
CA LEU A 153 -18.16 -11.78 -12.40
C LEU A 153 -17.35 -10.56 -12.85
N PHE A 154 -17.83 -9.35 -12.51
CA PHE A 154 -17.07 -8.11 -12.79
C PHE A 154 -15.70 -8.15 -12.13
N MET A 155 -15.63 -8.49 -10.85
CA MET A 155 -14.38 -8.52 -10.09
C MET A 155 -13.38 -9.53 -10.67
N ILE A 156 -13.84 -10.73 -11.02
CA ILE A 156 -13.01 -11.77 -11.64
C ILE A 156 -12.49 -11.31 -13.00
N LEU A 157 -13.40 -10.84 -13.86
CA LEU A 157 -13.03 -10.37 -15.21
C LEU A 157 -12.09 -9.16 -15.13
N PHE A 158 -12.33 -8.24 -14.21
CA PHE A 158 -11.46 -7.10 -13.98
C PHE A 158 -10.05 -7.55 -13.60
N CYS A 159 -9.89 -8.45 -12.64
CA CYS A 159 -8.59 -8.96 -12.22
C CYS A 159 -7.82 -9.60 -13.39
N ILE A 160 -8.51 -10.37 -14.23
CA ILE A 160 -7.90 -11.00 -15.40
C ILE A 160 -7.48 -9.92 -16.42
N VAL A 161 -8.42 -9.09 -16.85
CA VAL A 161 -8.17 -8.07 -17.90
C VAL A 161 -7.10 -7.08 -17.46
N PHE A 162 -7.17 -6.61 -16.21
CA PHE A 162 -6.20 -5.67 -15.64
C PHE A 162 -4.80 -6.29 -15.58
N SER A 163 -4.67 -7.51 -15.05
CA SER A 163 -3.38 -8.18 -14.90
C SER A 163 -2.69 -8.42 -16.24
N TYR A 164 -3.44 -8.95 -17.22
CA TYR A 164 -2.89 -9.19 -18.56
C TYR A 164 -2.69 -7.90 -19.37
N GLY A 165 -3.51 -6.87 -19.13
CA GLY A 165 -3.34 -5.55 -19.73
C GLY A 165 -2.05 -4.88 -19.27
N VAL A 166 -1.77 -4.89 -17.96
CA VAL A 166 -0.52 -4.38 -17.39
C VAL A 166 0.68 -5.20 -17.89
N ALA A 167 0.56 -6.53 -17.96
CA ALA A 167 1.60 -7.40 -18.51
C ALA A 167 1.90 -7.11 -19.98
N TYR A 168 0.88 -6.78 -20.77
CA TYR A 168 1.06 -6.38 -22.16
C TYR A 168 1.89 -5.09 -22.27
N ILE A 169 1.66 -4.10 -21.40
CA ILE A 169 2.49 -2.88 -21.34
C ILE A 169 3.95 -3.24 -20.99
N ALA A 170 4.15 -4.10 -20.00
CA ALA A 170 5.49 -4.58 -19.61
C ALA A 170 6.18 -5.33 -20.77
N PHE A 171 5.42 -6.13 -21.52
CA PHE A 171 5.92 -6.87 -22.67
C PHE A 171 6.41 -5.96 -23.82
N ARG A 172 5.81 -4.76 -23.97
CA ARG A 172 6.26 -3.75 -24.95
C ARG A 172 7.69 -3.25 -24.70
N GLY A 173 8.28 -3.60 -23.57
CA GLY A 173 9.66 -3.28 -23.21
C GLY A 173 9.79 -2.02 -22.37
N VAL A 174 11.01 -1.77 -21.90
CA VAL A 174 11.30 -0.73 -20.89
C VAL A 174 10.95 0.70 -21.32
N THR A 175 11.13 1.03 -22.59
CA THR A 175 10.82 2.38 -23.11
C THR A 175 9.32 2.66 -23.05
N GLY A 176 8.47 1.70 -23.45
CA GLY A 176 7.02 1.82 -23.33
C GLY A 176 6.56 1.91 -21.88
N THR A 177 7.09 1.07 -21.01
CA THR A 177 6.83 1.08 -19.56
C THR A 177 7.18 2.43 -18.94
N THR A 178 8.36 2.99 -19.27
CA THR A 178 8.82 4.28 -18.74
C THR A 178 7.94 5.43 -19.20
N ALA A 179 7.49 5.45 -20.44
CA ALA A 179 6.58 6.49 -20.95
C ALA A 179 5.23 6.49 -20.21
N VAL A 180 4.65 5.32 -20.00
CA VAL A 180 3.41 5.16 -19.23
C VAL A 180 3.61 5.61 -17.78
N ASN A 181 4.67 5.14 -17.11
CA ASN A 181 5.00 5.53 -15.74
C ASN A 181 5.24 7.04 -15.60
N MET A 182 5.85 7.69 -16.61
CA MET A 182 6.08 9.14 -16.61
C MET A 182 4.75 9.90 -16.61
N ALA A 183 3.85 9.54 -17.51
CA ALA A 183 2.54 10.18 -17.58
C ALA A 183 1.77 10.01 -16.26
N ILE A 184 1.73 8.80 -15.72
CA ILE A 184 1.06 8.49 -14.45
C ILE A 184 1.67 9.27 -13.29
N ASN A 185 3.00 9.31 -13.16
CA ASN A 185 3.66 10.04 -12.06
C ASN A 185 3.37 11.54 -12.11
N ILE A 186 3.38 12.16 -13.28
CA ILE A 186 3.05 13.59 -13.43
C ILE A 186 1.61 13.84 -12.99
N ILE A 187 0.68 13.05 -13.48
CA ILE A 187 -0.76 13.20 -13.16
C ILE A 187 -0.99 13.03 -11.66
N GLN A 188 -0.47 11.96 -11.04
CA GLN A 188 -0.70 11.72 -9.62
C GLN A 188 -0.07 12.78 -8.72
N ILE A 189 1.17 13.22 -8.99
CA ILE A 189 1.83 14.27 -8.19
C ILE A 189 1.05 15.57 -8.30
N ALA A 190 0.62 15.95 -9.49
CA ALA A 190 -0.21 17.16 -9.68
C ALA A 190 -1.52 17.07 -8.88
N ALA A 191 -2.21 15.93 -8.95
CA ALA A 191 -3.44 15.69 -8.21
C ALA A 191 -3.25 15.79 -6.69
N LEU A 192 -2.18 15.19 -6.16
CA LEU A 192 -1.85 15.22 -4.72
C LEU A 192 -1.52 16.65 -4.24
N VAL A 193 -0.74 17.39 -5.01
CA VAL A 193 -0.39 18.78 -4.70
C VAL A 193 -1.65 19.66 -4.70
N VAL A 194 -2.53 19.49 -5.69
CA VAL A 194 -3.81 20.23 -5.76
C VAL A 194 -4.67 19.93 -4.54
N PHE A 195 -4.86 18.65 -4.18
CA PHE A 195 -5.59 18.27 -2.97
C PHE A 195 -4.96 18.90 -1.72
N SER A 196 -3.65 18.78 -1.54
CA SER A 196 -2.98 19.28 -0.35
C SER A 196 -3.10 20.80 -0.19
N ILE A 197 -2.99 21.53 -1.29
CA ILE A 197 -3.18 23.01 -1.27
C ILE A 197 -4.63 23.37 -0.87
N ILE A 198 -5.61 22.69 -1.47
CA ILE A 198 -7.03 22.95 -1.17
C ILE A 198 -7.35 22.58 0.28
N ALA A 199 -6.84 21.45 0.78
CA ALA A 199 -7.04 21.00 2.15
C ALA A 199 -6.47 22.00 3.17
N ILE A 200 -5.26 22.49 2.94
CA ILE A 200 -4.64 23.51 3.80
C ILE A 200 -5.39 24.84 3.72
N ALA A 201 -5.79 25.27 2.53
CA ALA A 201 -6.57 26.50 2.34
C ALA A 201 -7.93 26.42 3.03
N TYR A 202 -8.63 25.27 2.91
CA TYR A 202 -9.86 25.01 3.63
C TYR A 202 -9.65 25.14 5.14
N ARG A 203 -8.69 24.43 5.68
CA ARG A 203 -8.41 24.41 7.13
C ARG A 203 -8.01 25.77 7.67
N THR A 204 -7.26 26.55 6.92
CA THR A 204 -6.84 27.91 7.28
C THR A 204 -8.04 28.86 7.41
N LYS A 205 -9.10 28.66 6.62
CA LYS A 205 -10.34 29.45 6.71
C LYS A 205 -11.28 28.98 7.83
N HIS A 206 -11.17 27.72 8.25
CA HIS A 206 -11.99 27.11 9.28
C HIS A 206 -11.13 26.77 10.51
N THR A 207 -10.46 27.78 11.05
CA THR A 207 -9.48 27.64 12.14
C THR A 207 -10.07 27.09 13.42
N GLU A 208 -11.32 27.41 13.70
CA GLU A 208 -11.99 27.04 14.96
C GLU A 208 -12.96 25.86 14.77
N GLY A 209 -12.92 25.19 13.61
CA GLY A 209 -13.77 24.06 13.30
C GLY A 209 -15.26 24.37 13.39
N SER A 210 -15.62 25.60 13.04
CA SER A 210 -17.01 26.06 13.08
C SER A 210 -17.91 25.32 12.10
N VAL A 211 -17.33 24.65 11.10
CA VAL A 211 -18.06 23.81 10.16
C VAL A 211 -17.64 22.37 10.38
N GLY A 212 -18.54 21.57 10.93
CA GLY A 212 -18.41 20.14 11.02
C GLY A 212 -18.93 19.47 9.75
N TYR A 213 -18.51 18.24 9.56
CA TYR A 213 -18.97 17.37 8.50
C TYR A 213 -19.55 16.11 9.07
N HIS A 214 -20.56 15.63 8.42
CA HIS A 214 -21.26 14.42 8.80
C HIS A 214 -21.09 13.39 7.70
N LEU A 215 -20.98 12.11 8.08
CA LEU A 215 -20.98 11.00 7.15
C LEU A 215 -22.34 10.35 7.16
N SER A 216 -22.98 10.29 6.01
CA SER A 216 -24.19 9.51 5.81
C SER A 216 -23.91 8.45 4.75
N ASN A 217 -24.19 7.19 5.09
CA ASN A 217 -23.93 6.03 4.23
C ASN A 217 -22.49 5.97 3.67
N GLY A 218 -21.51 6.41 4.47
CA GLY A 218 -20.10 6.46 4.07
C GLY A 218 -19.73 7.64 3.16
N VAL A 219 -20.65 8.59 2.92
CA VAL A 219 -20.41 9.78 2.12
C VAL A 219 -20.31 11.01 3.01
N ALA A 220 -19.21 11.78 2.85
CA ALA A 220 -19.03 13.02 3.59
C ALA A 220 -19.95 14.11 3.06
N VAL A 221 -20.64 14.79 3.96
CA VAL A 221 -21.51 15.93 3.66
C VAL A 221 -21.15 17.14 4.52
N ASN A 222 -21.38 18.34 4.00
CA ASN A 222 -21.07 19.60 4.70
C ASN A 222 -22.31 20.32 5.23
N TYR A 223 -23.34 19.56 5.53
CA TYR A 223 -24.56 20.05 6.16
C TYR A 223 -25.07 19.03 7.18
N GLN A 224 -25.93 19.44 8.07
CA GLN A 224 -26.57 18.54 9.02
C GLN A 224 -27.53 17.60 8.26
N VAL A 225 -27.37 16.30 8.45
CA VAL A 225 -28.25 15.29 7.83
C VAL A 225 -29.50 15.11 8.68
N PHE A 226 -30.64 15.03 8.01
CA PHE A 226 -31.91 14.74 8.65
C PHE A 226 -31.90 13.31 9.20
N GLN A 227 -32.22 13.19 10.47
CA GLN A 227 -32.35 11.89 11.14
C GLN A 227 -33.80 11.61 11.49
N ASP A 228 -34.23 10.39 11.25
CA ASP A 228 -35.53 9.90 11.68
C ASP A 228 -35.35 8.65 12.55
N THR A 229 -36.38 8.37 13.34
CA THR A 229 -36.39 7.22 14.25
C THR A 229 -36.39 5.92 13.48
N VAL A 230 -35.50 5.02 13.82
CA VAL A 230 -35.49 3.64 13.27
C VAL A 230 -36.73 2.91 13.76
N LYS A 231 -37.46 2.27 12.85
CA LYS A 231 -38.71 1.54 13.14
C LYS A 231 -38.54 0.05 12.86
N ASP A 232 -39.26 -0.76 13.62
CA ASP A 232 -39.35 -2.20 13.36
C ASP A 232 -40.28 -2.50 12.16
N ASP A 233 -40.41 -3.78 11.80
CA ASP A 233 -41.25 -4.25 10.70
C ASP A 233 -42.74 -3.92 10.88
N LYS A 234 -43.16 -3.52 12.09
CA LYS A 234 -44.53 -3.11 12.42
C LYS A 234 -44.68 -1.58 12.49
N GLY A 235 -43.60 -0.83 12.23
CA GLY A 235 -43.58 0.62 12.24
C GLY A 235 -43.42 1.22 13.65
N ALA A 236 -43.09 0.43 14.67
CA ALA A 236 -42.84 0.92 16.02
C ALA A 236 -41.38 1.37 16.17
N PRO A 237 -41.12 2.51 16.86
CA PRO A 237 -39.76 3.02 17.04
C PRO A 237 -38.92 2.07 17.90
N LEU A 238 -37.70 1.77 17.44
CA LEU A 238 -36.76 0.92 18.17
C LEU A 238 -36.03 1.70 19.27
N PRO A 239 -36.13 1.27 20.55
CA PRO A 239 -35.42 1.93 21.62
C PRO A 239 -33.93 1.61 21.62
N VAL A 240 -33.13 2.51 22.14
CA VAL A 240 -31.74 2.22 22.51
C VAL A 240 -31.76 1.38 23.79
N LEU A 241 -31.10 0.22 23.75
CA LEU A 241 -31.07 -0.70 24.90
C LEU A 241 -29.77 -0.50 25.70
N ASP A 242 -29.86 -0.63 27.00
CA ASP A 242 -28.71 -0.68 27.90
C ASP A 242 -28.03 -2.07 27.88
N ALA A 243 -26.98 -2.24 28.68
CA ALA A 243 -26.25 -3.52 28.80
C ALA A 243 -27.10 -4.67 29.33
N ASN A 244 -28.28 -4.36 29.93
CA ASN A 244 -29.22 -5.34 30.47
C ASN A 244 -30.43 -5.54 29.55
N SER A 245 -30.34 -5.10 28.29
CA SER A 245 -31.41 -5.17 27.27
C SER A 245 -32.69 -4.41 27.65
N LYS A 246 -32.61 -3.39 28.52
CA LYS A 246 -33.72 -2.49 28.87
C LYS A 246 -33.61 -1.18 28.08
N PRO A 247 -34.74 -0.55 27.74
CA PRO A 247 -34.72 0.75 27.10
C PRO A 247 -33.99 1.81 27.92
N THR A 248 -33.06 2.49 27.32
CA THR A 248 -32.37 3.65 27.90
C THR A 248 -33.37 4.80 28.00
N MET A 249 -33.41 5.48 29.15
CA MET A 249 -34.29 6.61 29.39
C MET A 249 -33.48 7.92 29.36
N ASP A 250 -34.12 8.99 28.89
CA ASP A 250 -33.57 10.34 28.94
C ASP A 250 -33.74 10.95 30.37
N SER A 251 -33.24 12.15 30.57
CA SER A 251 -33.38 12.89 31.84
C SER A 251 -34.84 13.20 32.23
N ALA A 252 -35.78 13.09 31.30
CA ALA A 252 -37.22 13.28 31.54
C ALA A 252 -37.96 11.94 31.70
N GLY A 253 -37.26 10.81 31.79
CA GLY A 253 -37.83 9.47 31.91
C GLY A 253 -38.53 8.93 30.68
N LYS A 254 -38.21 9.45 29.49
CA LYS A 254 -38.74 8.95 28.23
C LYS A 254 -37.71 8.02 27.57
N PRO A 255 -38.16 6.96 26.84
CA PRO A 255 -37.27 6.09 26.12
C PRO A 255 -36.47 6.86 25.04
N VAL A 256 -35.18 6.62 24.97
CA VAL A 256 -34.32 7.09 23.88
C VAL A 256 -34.46 6.12 22.73
N TYR A 257 -34.73 6.63 21.52
CA TYR A 257 -34.90 5.83 20.31
C TYR A 257 -33.65 5.86 19.43
N GLN A 258 -33.44 4.78 18.69
CA GLN A 258 -32.41 4.74 17.67
C GLN A 258 -32.77 5.69 16.55
N MET A 259 -31.79 6.52 16.14
CA MET A 259 -31.92 7.46 15.02
C MET A 259 -31.03 7.00 13.87
N ALA A 260 -31.48 7.17 12.65
CA ALA A 260 -30.72 6.88 11.46
C ALA A 260 -30.77 8.05 10.48
N ASP A 261 -29.64 8.30 9.83
CA ASP A 261 -29.52 9.28 8.75
C ASP A 261 -30.47 8.88 7.61
N GLN A 262 -31.21 9.86 7.11
CA GLN A 262 -32.15 9.65 6.02
C GLN A 262 -31.51 9.99 4.68
N THR A 263 -31.81 9.14 3.69
CA THR A 263 -31.44 9.40 2.30
C THR A 263 -32.69 9.59 1.44
N ASP A 264 -32.56 10.33 0.37
CA ASP A 264 -33.61 10.47 -0.64
C ASP A 264 -33.66 9.19 -1.51
N LYS A 265 -34.61 9.17 -2.44
CA LYS A 265 -34.79 8.05 -3.39
C LYS A 265 -33.57 7.76 -4.28
N ASP A 266 -32.68 8.73 -4.41
CA ASP A 266 -31.46 8.65 -5.21
C ASP A 266 -30.24 8.31 -4.33
N GLY A 267 -30.46 7.99 -3.04
CA GLY A 267 -29.41 7.62 -2.09
C GLY A 267 -28.61 8.80 -1.53
N ASN A 268 -29.00 10.04 -1.83
CA ASN A 268 -28.28 11.20 -1.30
C ASN A 268 -28.75 11.52 0.11
N PRO A 269 -27.86 12.01 1.00
CA PRO A 269 -28.23 12.43 2.33
C PRO A 269 -29.27 13.56 2.29
N VAL A 270 -30.35 13.41 3.03
CA VAL A 270 -31.39 14.45 3.15
C VAL A 270 -30.91 15.53 4.12
N PRO A 271 -30.84 16.82 3.72
CA PRO A 271 -30.41 17.88 4.62
C PRO A 271 -31.44 18.16 5.73
N ALA A 272 -30.95 18.60 6.90
CA ALA A 272 -31.76 19.11 7.99
C ALA A 272 -31.51 20.61 8.20
N ASP A 273 -32.54 21.33 8.66
CA ASP A 273 -32.42 22.71 9.15
C ASP A 273 -31.86 22.75 10.58
N ALA A 274 -31.69 23.94 11.14
CA ALA A 274 -31.21 24.15 12.50
C ALA A 274 -32.10 23.51 13.59
N ASN A 275 -33.33 23.14 13.28
CA ASN A 275 -34.28 22.48 14.18
C ASN A 275 -34.32 20.96 13.96
N GLY A 276 -33.45 20.43 13.11
CA GLY A 276 -33.41 19.00 12.78
C GLY A 276 -34.54 18.51 11.87
N LYS A 277 -35.24 19.39 11.18
CA LYS A 277 -36.29 19.02 10.21
C LYS A 277 -35.70 18.89 8.80
N SER A 278 -36.22 17.90 8.06
CA SER A 278 -35.87 17.72 6.64
C SER A 278 -36.08 19.01 5.83
N THR A 279 -35.09 19.36 5.02
CA THR A 279 -35.11 20.54 4.17
C THR A 279 -34.35 20.29 2.86
N THR A 280 -34.21 21.33 2.04
CA THR A 280 -33.36 21.31 0.84
C THR A 280 -31.93 21.78 1.18
N VAL A 281 -30.95 21.41 0.35
CA VAL A 281 -29.54 21.79 0.54
C VAL A 281 -29.36 23.29 0.76
N ASP A 282 -30.10 24.14 0.02
CA ASP A 282 -30.00 25.60 0.09
C ASP A 282 -30.50 26.19 1.43
N LYS A 283 -31.30 25.42 2.17
CA LYS A 283 -31.87 25.79 3.47
C LYS A 283 -31.29 25.04 4.64
N ALA A 284 -30.44 24.08 4.41
CA ALA A 284 -29.80 23.28 5.46
C ALA A 284 -28.87 24.18 6.30
N ALA A 285 -28.94 24.03 7.62
CA ALA A 285 -27.98 24.64 8.50
C ALA A 285 -26.62 23.95 8.34
N PRO A 286 -25.51 24.69 8.34
CA PRO A 286 -24.20 24.09 8.40
C PRO A 286 -24.04 23.32 9.71
N PHE A 287 -23.51 22.12 9.64
CA PHE A 287 -23.20 21.33 10.80
C PHE A 287 -22.01 21.96 11.53
N THR A 288 -22.24 22.44 12.76
CA THR A 288 -21.23 23.14 13.56
C THR A 288 -20.87 22.32 14.77
N LEU A 289 -19.57 22.11 14.98
CA LEU A 289 -19.05 21.41 16.15
C LEU A 289 -18.41 22.40 17.11
N SER A 290 -18.68 22.21 18.41
CA SER A 290 -18.02 22.93 19.49
C SER A 290 -16.93 22.06 20.08
N TYR A 291 -15.66 22.47 19.93
CA TYR A 291 -14.52 21.82 20.52
C TYR A 291 -13.40 22.81 20.83
N THR A 292 -12.48 22.39 21.70
CA THR A 292 -11.35 23.21 22.10
C THR A 292 -10.20 23.03 21.10
N VAL A 293 -9.75 24.12 20.52
CA VAL A 293 -8.57 24.15 19.64
C VAL A 293 -7.35 23.69 20.44
N ASP A 294 -6.44 22.97 19.79
CA ASP A 294 -5.22 22.37 20.36
C ASP A 294 -5.38 21.11 21.22
N GLN A 295 -6.59 20.69 21.51
CA GLN A 295 -6.81 19.38 22.14
C GLN A 295 -6.98 18.30 21.08
N ALA A 296 -6.00 17.40 20.97
CA ALA A 296 -6.09 16.25 20.10
C ALA A 296 -7.02 15.17 20.68
N TYR A 297 -7.09 15.10 22.01
CA TYR A 297 -7.93 14.14 22.73
C TYR A 297 -8.17 14.60 24.18
N SER A 298 -9.22 14.06 24.78
CA SER A 298 -9.46 14.15 26.22
C SER A 298 -9.66 12.74 26.80
N LYS A 299 -9.37 12.57 28.08
CA LYS A 299 -9.69 11.35 28.84
C LYS A 299 -10.83 11.62 29.78
N ASP A 300 -11.81 10.72 29.80
CA ASP A 300 -12.86 10.74 30.81
C ASP A 300 -12.35 10.22 32.18
N SER A 301 -13.16 10.28 33.21
CA SER A 301 -12.84 9.79 34.55
C SER A 301 -12.56 8.28 34.62
N SER A 302 -12.97 7.53 33.63
CA SER A 302 -12.76 6.08 33.49
C SER A 302 -11.51 5.75 32.68
N GLY A 303 -10.78 6.77 32.17
CA GLY A 303 -9.60 6.61 31.34
C GLY A 303 -9.88 6.38 29.86
N ASN A 304 -11.15 6.38 29.43
CA ASN A 304 -11.50 6.28 28.01
C ASN A 304 -11.09 7.56 27.30
N VAL A 305 -10.57 7.40 26.10
CA VAL A 305 -10.09 8.51 25.28
C VAL A 305 -11.18 8.94 24.31
N THR A 306 -11.52 10.22 24.38
CA THR A 306 -12.38 10.89 23.40
C THR A 306 -11.58 11.90 22.62
N PHE A 307 -11.80 11.97 21.32
CA PHE A 307 -11.14 12.92 20.45
C PHE A 307 -11.92 14.21 20.33
N ASN A 308 -11.25 15.31 20.69
CA ASN A 308 -11.60 16.63 20.24
C ASN A 308 -10.65 16.96 19.09
N PHE A 309 -11.05 16.63 17.86
CA PHE A 309 -10.10 16.58 16.76
C PHE A 309 -10.18 17.85 15.92
N HIS A 310 -9.31 18.79 16.25
CA HIS A 310 -9.05 19.93 15.39
C HIS A 310 -7.57 20.29 15.46
N PRO A 311 -6.71 19.50 14.80
CA PRO A 311 -5.28 19.64 14.94
C PRO A 311 -4.80 21.00 14.43
N THR A 312 -3.88 21.62 15.15
CA THR A 312 -3.08 22.75 14.68
C THR A 312 -1.90 22.23 13.87
N ALA A 313 -1.25 23.10 13.08
CA ALA A 313 -0.03 22.72 12.36
C ALA A 313 1.03 22.16 13.32
N LYS A 314 1.16 22.73 14.53
CA LYS A 314 2.09 22.27 15.56
C LYS A 314 1.74 20.88 16.08
N SER A 315 0.46 20.58 16.32
CA SER A 315 0.04 19.27 16.81
C SER A 315 0.15 18.19 15.75
N VAL A 316 0.00 18.51 14.46
CA VAL A 316 0.21 17.55 13.36
C VAL A 316 1.66 17.10 13.28
N ILE A 317 2.62 18.02 13.38
CA ILE A 317 4.06 17.70 13.29
C ILE A 317 4.67 17.23 14.60
N GLY A 318 4.06 17.56 15.75
CA GLY A 318 4.53 17.20 17.08
C GLY A 318 3.88 15.89 17.57
N PRO A 319 4.66 14.83 17.81
CA PRO A 319 4.09 13.56 18.28
C PRO A 319 3.58 13.67 19.71
N HIS A 320 2.38 13.14 20.00
CA HIS A 320 1.84 13.03 21.35
C HIS A 320 2.37 11.82 22.14
N SER A 321 2.82 10.77 21.44
CA SER A 321 3.35 9.55 22.04
C SER A 321 4.32 8.84 21.10
N PHE A 322 5.51 8.52 21.59
CA PHE A 322 6.51 7.78 20.82
C PHE A 322 6.07 6.35 20.48
N ASN A 323 5.27 5.72 21.33
CA ASN A 323 4.73 4.39 21.04
C ASN A 323 3.86 4.42 19.78
N PHE A 324 2.98 5.41 19.65
CA PHE A 324 2.15 5.58 18.47
C PHE A 324 2.96 5.99 17.25
N VAL A 325 4.01 6.79 17.41
CA VAL A 325 4.95 7.12 16.32
C VAL A 325 5.61 5.85 15.79
N PHE A 326 6.04 4.95 16.66
CA PHE A 326 6.64 3.67 16.26
C PHE A 326 5.64 2.80 15.48
N ILE A 327 4.41 2.65 15.99
CA ILE A 327 3.33 1.92 15.30
C ILE A 327 3.10 2.51 13.91
N GLN A 328 2.94 3.84 13.84
CA GLN A 328 2.69 4.54 12.58
C GLN A 328 3.87 4.41 11.62
N ALA A 329 5.12 4.44 12.10
CA ALA A 329 6.29 4.22 11.28
C ALA A 329 6.34 2.81 10.69
N CYS A 330 5.99 1.80 11.49
CA CYS A 330 5.94 0.41 11.03
C CYS A 330 4.86 0.19 9.95
N VAL A 331 3.71 0.86 10.05
CA VAL A 331 2.68 0.83 9.00
C VAL A 331 3.14 1.63 7.78
N ALA A 332 3.67 2.83 7.99
CA ALA A 332 4.06 3.75 6.92
C ALA A 332 5.26 3.26 6.08
N ILE A 333 6.11 2.39 6.62
CA ILE A 333 7.25 1.88 5.83
C ILE A 333 6.79 1.18 4.55
N LEU A 334 5.59 0.60 4.55
CA LEU A 334 5.03 -0.13 3.42
C LEU A 334 4.75 0.75 2.19
N ILE A 335 4.45 2.03 2.43
CA ILE A 335 4.16 2.98 1.36
C ILE A 335 5.43 3.60 0.77
N LEU A 336 6.57 3.38 1.40
CA LEU A 336 7.87 3.93 0.99
C LEU A 336 8.78 2.90 0.32
N VAL A 337 8.39 1.61 0.28
CA VAL A 337 9.13 0.55 -0.42
C VAL A 337 8.99 0.69 -1.94
N GLY A 338 9.95 0.15 -2.70
CA GLY A 338 9.92 0.17 -4.16
C GLY A 338 11.04 0.97 -4.81
N PHE A 339 11.75 1.83 -4.05
CA PHE A 339 12.89 2.61 -4.55
C PHE A 339 14.02 1.74 -5.14
N GLU A 340 14.14 0.51 -4.67
CA GLU A 340 15.14 -0.47 -5.12
C GLU A 340 14.84 -1.07 -6.49
N SER A 341 13.62 -0.97 -6.99
CA SER A 341 13.19 -1.57 -8.27
C SER A 341 14.08 -1.18 -9.44
N VAL A 342 14.57 0.06 -9.45
CA VAL A 342 15.48 0.58 -10.48
C VAL A 342 16.82 -0.16 -10.52
N THR A 343 17.24 -0.79 -9.42
CA THR A 343 18.51 -1.53 -9.39
C THR A 343 18.48 -2.80 -10.23
N SER A 344 17.28 -3.30 -10.58
CA SER A 344 17.10 -4.39 -11.52
C SER A 344 17.31 -3.98 -13.00
N MET A 345 17.39 -2.68 -13.26
CA MET A 345 17.53 -2.10 -14.62
C MET A 345 19.00 -1.82 -15.00
N GLY A 346 19.95 -2.49 -14.34
CA GLY A 346 21.37 -2.26 -14.57
C GLY A 346 21.84 -2.41 -16.02
N GLU A 347 21.27 -3.37 -16.77
CA GLU A 347 21.59 -3.59 -18.18
C GLU A 347 20.86 -2.63 -19.12
N GLU A 348 19.80 -1.95 -18.67
CA GLU A 348 19.01 -1.00 -19.44
C GLU A 348 19.43 0.47 -19.22
N ALA A 349 20.27 0.72 -18.21
CA ALA A 349 20.75 2.05 -17.86
C ALA A 349 21.94 2.46 -18.75
N LYS A 350 21.95 3.71 -19.24
CA LYS A 350 23.07 4.27 -20.03
C LYS A 350 24.36 4.40 -19.20
N ASN A 351 24.23 4.87 -17.96
CA ASN A 351 25.35 5.04 -17.02
C ASN A 351 25.01 4.40 -15.67
N PRO A 352 24.96 3.04 -15.57
CA PRO A 352 24.40 2.37 -14.42
C PRO A 352 25.11 2.72 -13.09
N LYS A 353 26.45 2.81 -13.07
CA LYS A 353 27.24 3.16 -11.87
C LYS A 353 26.96 4.57 -11.33
N LYS A 354 26.46 5.47 -12.16
CA LYS A 354 26.20 6.88 -11.78
C LYS A 354 24.72 7.17 -11.60
N ASP A 355 23.89 6.65 -12.51
CA ASP A 355 22.48 7.03 -12.60
C ASP A 355 21.60 6.20 -11.66
N ILE A 356 21.86 4.89 -11.50
CA ILE A 356 21.08 4.04 -10.59
C ILE A 356 21.21 4.49 -9.12
N PRO A 357 22.42 4.73 -8.57
CA PRO A 357 22.55 5.19 -7.18
C PRO A 357 21.79 6.49 -6.91
N LYS A 358 21.81 7.41 -7.89
CA LYS A 358 21.07 8.67 -7.79
C LYS A 358 19.56 8.45 -7.90
N ALA A 359 19.12 7.60 -8.81
CA ALA A 359 17.69 7.32 -9.03
C ALA A 359 17.05 6.69 -7.79
N VAL A 360 17.73 5.75 -7.13
CA VAL A 360 17.29 5.15 -5.85
C VAL A 360 17.01 6.21 -4.79
N VAL A 361 17.94 7.14 -4.58
CA VAL A 361 17.79 8.18 -3.55
C VAL A 361 16.76 9.24 -4.00
N LEU A 362 16.84 9.70 -5.26
CA LEU A 362 15.93 10.73 -5.77
C LEU A 362 14.47 10.28 -5.76
N SER A 363 14.19 9.05 -6.14
CA SER A 363 12.80 8.54 -6.14
C SER A 363 12.22 8.56 -4.72
N LEU A 364 12.98 8.13 -3.73
CA LEU A 364 12.55 8.11 -2.33
C LEU A 364 12.41 9.53 -1.77
N VAL A 365 13.32 10.46 -2.10
CA VAL A 365 13.24 11.86 -1.65
C VAL A 365 12.02 12.55 -2.28
N ILE A 366 11.83 12.41 -3.59
CA ILE A 366 10.71 13.07 -4.27
C ILE A 366 9.37 12.52 -3.75
N GLN A 367 9.19 11.21 -3.78
CA GLN A 367 7.92 10.61 -3.37
C GLN A 367 7.74 10.65 -1.83
N GLY A 368 8.77 10.31 -1.07
CA GLY A 368 8.69 10.25 0.38
C GLY A 368 8.64 11.64 1.02
N ALA A 369 9.64 12.49 0.76
CA ALA A 369 9.72 13.78 1.42
C ALA A 369 8.78 14.83 0.80
N ILE A 370 8.72 14.94 -0.52
CA ILE A 370 7.92 15.98 -1.18
C ILE A 370 6.44 15.59 -1.21
N CYS A 371 6.11 14.37 -1.66
CA CYS A 371 4.71 13.97 -1.80
C CYS A 371 4.11 13.53 -0.46
N TYR A 372 4.62 12.46 0.14
CA TYR A 372 4.01 11.89 1.35
C TYR A 372 3.99 12.85 2.54
N LEU A 373 5.10 13.54 2.84
CA LEU A 373 5.12 14.46 3.98
C LEU A 373 4.14 15.62 3.80
N PHE A 374 4.03 16.16 2.58
CA PHE A 374 3.12 17.26 2.30
C PHE A 374 1.66 16.81 2.36
N GLU A 375 1.35 15.69 1.75
CA GLU A 375 0.01 15.13 1.67
C GLU A 375 -0.50 14.65 3.02
N TYR A 376 0.31 13.91 3.78
CA TYR A 376 -0.06 13.48 5.13
C TYR A 376 -0.22 14.67 6.09
N PHE A 377 0.59 15.69 5.94
CA PHE A 377 0.37 16.94 6.68
C PHE A 377 -1.00 17.52 6.36
N ALA A 378 -1.32 17.68 5.08
CA ALA A 378 -2.57 18.26 4.63
C ALA A 378 -3.80 17.45 5.10
N ALA A 379 -3.75 16.13 4.95
CA ALA A 379 -4.83 15.23 5.36
C ALA A 379 -5.04 15.24 6.89
N ASN A 380 -3.97 15.17 7.68
CA ASN A 380 -4.07 15.22 9.13
C ASN A 380 -4.50 16.60 9.65
N TYR A 381 -4.04 17.67 9.02
CA TYR A 381 -4.43 19.04 9.38
C TYR A 381 -5.89 19.33 9.08
N LEU A 382 -6.46 18.65 8.08
CA LEU A 382 -7.87 18.76 7.69
C LEU A 382 -8.83 18.07 8.65
N LEU A 383 -8.38 17.04 9.40
CA LEU A 383 -9.22 16.32 10.35
C LEU A 383 -9.85 17.27 11.38
N ASN A 384 -11.07 16.98 11.78
CA ASN A 384 -11.83 17.76 12.76
C ASN A 384 -12.84 16.85 13.49
N SER A 385 -13.59 17.39 14.44
CA SER A 385 -14.55 16.57 15.20
C SER A 385 -15.73 16.06 14.37
N GLY A 386 -16.01 16.65 13.20
CA GLY A 386 -17.02 16.14 12.26
C GLY A 386 -16.50 15.02 11.37
N TYR A 387 -15.20 15.05 11.07
CA TYR A 387 -14.52 13.98 10.35
C TYR A 387 -13.19 13.66 11.05
N ALA A 388 -13.27 12.81 12.04
CA ALA A 388 -12.15 12.40 12.86
C ALA A 388 -11.59 11.03 12.45
N LEU A 389 -10.58 10.55 13.17
CA LEU A 389 -9.96 9.25 12.91
C LEU A 389 -10.94 8.06 12.91
N PRO A 390 -11.94 7.99 13.81
CA PRO A 390 -12.93 6.91 13.74
C PRO A 390 -13.71 6.89 12.42
N ASN A 391 -14.05 8.07 11.88
CA ASN A 391 -14.70 8.19 10.58
C ASN A 391 -13.77 7.72 9.46
N ALA A 392 -12.51 8.15 9.48
CA ALA A 392 -11.49 7.72 8.52
C ALA A 392 -11.23 6.21 8.56
N GLY A 393 -11.19 5.62 9.76
CA GLY A 393 -11.03 4.17 9.93
C GLY A 393 -12.22 3.36 9.43
N ALA A 394 -13.44 3.89 9.56
CA ALA A 394 -14.66 3.25 9.09
C ALA A 394 -14.91 3.45 7.58
N SER A 395 -14.27 4.44 6.96
CA SER A 395 -14.45 4.75 5.53
C SER A 395 -13.63 3.84 4.65
N GLY A 396 -14.21 3.33 3.56
CA GLY A 396 -13.47 2.65 2.50
C GLY A 396 -12.58 3.58 1.66
N SER A 397 -12.72 4.89 1.82
CA SER A 397 -12.00 5.91 1.06
C SER A 397 -11.87 7.24 1.84
N PRO A 398 -11.15 7.25 2.97
CA PRO A 398 -11.09 8.44 3.84
C PRO A 398 -10.55 9.69 3.14
N ILE A 399 -9.56 9.54 2.29
CA ILE A 399 -9.03 10.67 1.51
C ILE A 399 -10.04 11.14 0.47
N GLY A 400 -10.84 10.23 -0.10
CA GLY A 400 -11.95 10.57 -0.97
C GLY A 400 -13.01 11.41 -0.25
N ASP A 401 -13.35 11.06 0.98
CA ASP A 401 -14.27 11.84 1.81
C ASP A 401 -13.73 13.26 2.07
N LEU A 402 -12.45 13.37 2.44
CA LEU A 402 -11.79 14.66 2.62
C LEU A 402 -11.79 15.49 1.32
N MET A 403 -11.68 14.85 0.17
CA MET A 403 -11.78 15.50 -1.14
C MET A 403 -13.19 15.97 -1.45
N VAL A 404 -14.23 15.22 -1.07
CA VAL A 404 -15.62 15.67 -1.18
C VAL A 404 -15.85 16.89 -0.30
N ILE A 405 -15.38 16.89 0.95
CA ILE A 405 -15.50 18.00 1.89
C ILE A 405 -14.86 19.27 1.31
N THR A 406 -13.60 19.18 0.92
CA THR A 406 -12.84 20.34 0.40
C THR A 406 -13.35 20.80 -0.95
N GLY A 407 -13.75 19.89 -1.82
CA GLY A 407 -14.32 20.20 -3.11
C GLY A 407 -15.70 20.86 -2.98
N THR A 408 -16.53 20.38 -2.05
CA THR A 408 -17.83 21.01 -1.76
C THR A 408 -17.67 22.46 -1.30
N TRP A 409 -16.71 22.71 -0.41
CA TRP A 409 -16.37 24.06 0.01
C TRP A 409 -15.86 24.93 -1.16
N LEU A 410 -14.96 24.38 -1.98
CA LEU A 410 -14.33 25.14 -3.06
C LEU A 410 -15.33 25.53 -4.16
N PHE A 411 -16.21 24.62 -4.52
CA PHE A 411 -17.15 24.78 -5.64
C PHE A 411 -18.57 25.12 -5.22
N GLY A 412 -18.85 25.20 -3.92
CA GLY A 412 -20.13 25.62 -3.36
C GLY A 412 -21.26 24.60 -3.50
N SER A 413 -21.00 23.36 -3.96
CA SER A 413 -22.02 22.33 -4.04
C SER A 413 -21.46 20.93 -3.80
N TYR A 414 -22.27 20.06 -3.18
CA TYR A 414 -21.93 18.67 -2.93
C TYR A 414 -21.65 17.89 -4.23
N ALA A 415 -22.48 18.09 -5.27
CA ALA A 415 -22.29 17.43 -6.55
C ALA A 415 -20.93 17.78 -7.19
N ALA A 416 -20.50 19.04 -7.11
CA ALA A 416 -19.19 19.45 -7.60
C ALA A 416 -18.05 18.90 -6.73
N GLY A 417 -18.23 18.85 -5.41
CA GLY A 417 -17.28 18.20 -4.49
C GLY A 417 -17.11 16.72 -4.80
N ARG A 418 -18.21 16.00 -5.05
CA ARG A 418 -18.17 14.61 -5.48
C ARG A 418 -17.49 14.43 -6.85
N ALA A 419 -17.77 15.31 -7.81
CA ALA A 419 -17.07 15.27 -9.11
C ALA A 419 -15.56 15.50 -8.95
N PHE A 420 -15.14 16.41 -8.08
CA PHE A 420 -13.73 16.61 -7.75
C PHE A 420 -13.10 15.36 -7.18
N MET A 421 -13.74 14.70 -6.22
CA MET A 421 -13.28 13.43 -5.65
C MET A 421 -13.14 12.36 -6.73
N LEU A 422 -14.12 12.22 -7.64
CA LEU A 422 -14.06 11.22 -8.72
C LEU A 422 -12.88 11.44 -9.67
N VAL A 423 -12.55 12.69 -10.00
CA VAL A 423 -11.36 13.01 -10.79
C VAL A 423 -10.09 12.58 -10.06
N GLN A 424 -10.00 12.84 -8.76
CA GLN A 424 -8.86 12.43 -7.95
C GLN A 424 -8.78 10.89 -7.82
N ALA A 425 -9.90 10.20 -7.60
CA ALA A 425 -9.95 8.74 -7.55
C ALA A 425 -9.51 8.10 -8.87
N PHE A 426 -9.81 8.72 -10.01
CA PHE A 426 -9.29 8.27 -11.29
C PHE A 426 -7.77 8.39 -11.38
N THR A 427 -7.15 9.43 -10.80
CA THR A 427 -5.68 9.53 -10.75
C THR A 427 -5.06 8.44 -9.87
N VAL A 428 -5.72 8.06 -8.78
CA VAL A 428 -5.33 6.91 -7.94
C VAL A 428 -5.40 5.61 -8.72
N PHE A 429 -6.46 5.41 -9.51
CA PHE A 429 -6.58 4.25 -10.39
C PHE A 429 -5.41 4.16 -11.39
N LEU A 430 -5.02 5.27 -11.99
CA LEU A 430 -3.84 5.33 -12.87
C LEU A 430 -2.55 4.99 -12.11
N ALA A 431 -2.40 5.48 -10.86
CA ALA A 431 -1.26 5.17 -10.03
C ALA A 431 -1.14 3.67 -9.72
N MET A 432 -2.27 2.98 -9.51
CA MET A 432 -2.31 1.52 -9.34
C MET A 432 -1.79 0.77 -10.56
N ILE A 433 -2.11 1.25 -11.78
CA ILE A 433 -1.54 0.70 -13.01
C ILE A 433 -0.01 0.82 -12.98
N GLY A 434 0.52 2.00 -12.66
CA GLY A 434 1.96 2.26 -12.61
C GLY A 434 2.68 1.37 -11.59
N THR A 435 2.12 1.24 -10.40
CA THR A 435 2.67 0.40 -9.33
C THR A 435 2.70 -1.08 -9.71
N THR A 436 1.59 -1.60 -10.23
CA THR A 436 1.50 -2.99 -10.68
C THR A 436 2.50 -3.26 -11.81
N LEU A 437 2.58 -2.34 -12.77
CA LEU A 437 3.50 -2.41 -13.90
C LEU A 437 4.97 -2.40 -13.46
N ALA A 438 5.35 -1.51 -12.54
CA ALA A 438 6.71 -1.41 -12.04
C ALA A 438 7.12 -2.68 -11.26
N CYS A 439 6.23 -3.17 -10.38
CA CYS A 439 6.49 -4.37 -9.60
C CYS A 439 6.60 -5.62 -10.47
N LEU A 440 5.64 -5.84 -11.38
CA LEU A 440 5.64 -6.96 -12.33
C LEU A 440 6.89 -6.94 -13.21
N SER A 441 7.28 -5.77 -13.71
CA SER A 441 8.47 -5.62 -14.53
C SER A 441 9.75 -5.94 -13.77
N THR A 442 9.86 -5.52 -12.51
CA THR A 442 11.01 -5.80 -11.63
C THR A 442 11.09 -7.28 -11.31
N GLY A 443 9.96 -7.88 -10.90
CA GLY A 443 9.88 -9.31 -10.61
C GLY A 443 10.25 -10.18 -11.81
N ALA A 444 9.82 -9.77 -13.01
CA ALA A 444 10.18 -10.47 -14.24
C ALA A 444 11.69 -10.41 -14.55
N ARG A 445 12.37 -9.27 -14.24
CA ARG A 445 13.82 -9.15 -14.43
C ARG A 445 14.61 -10.00 -13.43
N VAL A 446 14.18 -10.04 -12.17
CA VAL A 446 14.80 -10.91 -11.16
C VAL A 446 14.63 -12.38 -11.55
N THR A 447 13.41 -12.79 -11.93
CA THR A 447 13.12 -14.14 -12.38
C THR A 447 13.91 -14.52 -13.64
N TYR A 448 14.07 -13.58 -14.58
CA TYR A 448 14.91 -13.73 -15.75
C TYR A 448 16.38 -13.96 -15.38
N ALA A 449 16.93 -13.15 -14.48
CA ALA A 449 18.31 -13.33 -14.01
C ALA A 449 18.53 -14.70 -13.38
N MET A 450 17.59 -15.14 -12.53
CA MET A 450 17.64 -16.48 -11.91
C MET A 450 17.49 -17.60 -12.95
N GLY A 451 16.67 -17.40 -14.00
CA GLY A 451 16.51 -18.37 -15.10
C GLY A 451 17.74 -18.48 -15.99
N ARG A 452 18.43 -17.35 -16.25
CA ARG A 452 19.69 -17.30 -16.99
C ARG A 452 20.82 -18.07 -16.26
N ASP A 453 20.79 -18.03 -14.93
CA ASP A 453 21.77 -18.70 -14.11
C ASP A 453 21.40 -20.14 -13.75
N ASP A 454 20.30 -20.67 -14.28
CA ASP A 454 19.73 -21.99 -13.97
C ASP A 454 19.35 -22.21 -12.50
N GLU A 455 19.10 -21.16 -11.72
CA GLU A 455 18.62 -21.28 -10.34
C GLU A 455 17.10 -21.50 -10.26
N VAL A 456 16.37 -21.11 -11.31
CA VAL A 456 14.97 -21.49 -11.58
C VAL A 456 14.90 -22.13 -12.98
N PRO A 457 13.74 -22.64 -13.44
CA PRO A 457 13.64 -23.22 -14.78
C PRO A 457 14.22 -22.30 -15.86
N SER A 458 15.15 -22.82 -16.66
CA SER A 458 15.93 -22.05 -17.65
C SER A 458 15.08 -21.35 -18.72
N HIS A 459 13.84 -21.79 -18.94
CA HIS A 459 12.92 -21.12 -19.86
C HIS A 459 12.59 -19.66 -19.45
N PHE A 460 12.76 -19.31 -18.16
CA PHE A 460 12.63 -17.92 -17.71
C PHE A 460 13.80 -17.03 -18.13
N GLY A 461 14.97 -17.64 -18.41
CA GLY A 461 16.17 -16.94 -18.88
C GLY A 461 16.14 -16.52 -20.38
N LEU A 462 14.96 -16.53 -21.02
CA LEU A 462 14.80 -16.19 -22.44
C LEU A 462 14.16 -14.81 -22.61
N LEU A 463 14.76 -14.01 -23.50
CA LEU A 463 14.22 -12.73 -23.95
C LEU A 463 13.40 -12.89 -25.23
N HIS A 464 12.40 -12.05 -25.40
CA HIS A 464 11.65 -11.98 -26.66
C HIS A 464 12.46 -11.28 -27.76
N GLY A 465 12.50 -11.84 -28.96
CA GLY A 465 13.40 -11.39 -30.02
C GLY A 465 13.25 -9.94 -30.45
N ARG A 466 12.03 -9.36 -30.43
CA ARG A 466 11.77 -7.96 -30.81
C ARG A 466 11.86 -6.98 -29.66
N THR A 467 11.18 -7.30 -28.56
CA THR A 467 11.02 -6.36 -27.43
C THR A 467 12.15 -6.44 -26.42
N LEU A 468 12.98 -7.50 -26.50
CA LEU A 468 14.04 -7.82 -25.54
C LEU A 468 13.56 -7.83 -24.10
N SER A 469 12.28 -8.17 -23.88
CA SER A 469 11.65 -8.32 -22.58
C SER A 469 11.65 -9.78 -22.14
N PRO A 470 11.69 -10.08 -20.82
CA PRO A 470 11.61 -11.42 -20.26
C PRO A 470 10.17 -11.95 -20.30
N HIS A 471 9.65 -12.16 -21.51
CA HIS A 471 8.24 -12.40 -21.78
C HIS A 471 7.62 -13.58 -21.00
N ARG A 472 8.37 -14.68 -20.84
CA ARG A 472 7.85 -15.85 -20.09
C ARG A 472 7.66 -15.54 -18.60
N ALA A 473 8.60 -14.81 -18.01
CA ALA A 473 8.45 -14.34 -16.63
C ALA A 473 7.27 -13.36 -16.52
N ILE A 474 7.12 -12.40 -17.44
CA ILE A 474 6.03 -11.42 -17.45
C ILE A 474 4.67 -12.13 -17.47
N TRP A 475 4.44 -13.07 -18.40
CA TRP A 475 3.14 -13.75 -18.51
C TRP A 475 2.86 -14.68 -17.34
N THR A 476 3.89 -15.33 -16.78
CA THR A 476 3.74 -16.13 -15.56
C THR A 476 3.35 -15.26 -14.37
N LEU A 477 4.02 -14.11 -14.18
CA LEU A 477 3.67 -13.18 -13.12
C LEU A 477 2.25 -12.60 -13.32
N ALA A 478 1.84 -12.32 -14.56
CA ALA A 478 0.47 -11.88 -14.85
C ALA A 478 -0.57 -12.91 -14.41
N THR A 479 -0.32 -14.19 -14.68
CA THR A 479 -1.21 -15.27 -14.27
C THR A 479 -1.29 -15.38 -12.74
N ILE A 480 -0.14 -15.35 -12.06
CA ILE A 480 -0.08 -15.35 -10.60
C ILE A 480 -0.81 -14.13 -10.03
N SER A 481 -0.59 -12.96 -10.61
CA SER A 481 -1.24 -11.71 -10.17
C SER A 481 -2.75 -11.76 -10.36
N ALA A 482 -3.24 -12.33 -11.46
CA ALA A 482 -4.67 -12.50 -11.69
C ALA A 482 -5.30 -13.44 -10.63
N ILE A 483 -4.64 -14.58 -10.37
CA ILE A 483 -5.11 -15.55 -9.36
C ILE A 483 -5.13 -14.90 -7.97
N LEU A 484 -4.04 -14.27 -7.57
CA LEU A 484 -3.95 -13.62 -6.26
C LEU A 484 -4.91 -12.43 -6.15
N GLY A 485 -5.12 -11.67 -7.23
CA GLY A 485 -6.13 -10.62 -7.28
C GLY A 485 -7.54 -11.15 -7.05
N ILE A 486 -7.92 -12.24 -7.72
CA ILE A 486 -9.20 -12.92 -7.53
C ILE A 486 -9.33 -13.42 -6.08
N VAL A 487 -8.30 -14.04 -5.53
CA VAL A 487 -8.29 -14.48 -4.13
C VAL A 487 -8.45 -13.29 -3.18
N THR A 488 -7.76 -12.19 -3.45
CA THR A 488 -7.86 -10.95 -2.65
C THR A 488 -9.30 -10.43 -2.61
N VAL A 489 -9.94 -10.25 -3.76
CA VAL A 489 -11.32 -9.72 -3.81
C VAL A 489 -12.34 -10.71 -3.26
N SER A 490 -12.11 -12.01 -3.43
CA SER A 490 -13.02 -13.05 -2.92
C SER A 490 -13.11 -13.08 -1.40
N CYS A 491 -12.01 -12.81 -0.70
CA CYS A 491 -11.90 -12.88 0.76
C CYS A 491 -11.48 -11.55 1.39
N TYR A 492 -11.56 -10.45 0.64
CA TYR A 492 -11.12 -9.13 1.11
C TYR A 492 -11.76 -8.72 2.43
N LEU A 493 -13.06 -8.93 2.53
CA LEU A 493 -13.84 -8.57 3.70
C LEU A 493 -13.98 -9.73 4.71
N GLY A 494 -13.28 -10.84 4.50
CA GLY A 494 -13.30 -11.97 5.43
C GLY A 494 -12.79 -11.58 6.82
N GLY A 495 -13.38 -12.21 7.82
CA GLY A 495 -12.98 -12.06 9.22
C GLY A 495 -13.76 -11.02 10.02
N GLN A 496 -13.56 -11.06 11.34
CA GLN A 496 -14.25 -10.18 12.30
C GLN A 496 -13.78 -8.72 12.22
N SER A 497 -12.65 -8.45 11.58
CA SER A 497 -12.07 -7.11 11.46
C SER A 497 -12.81 -6.19 10.49
N ASN A 498 -13.73 -6.72 9.71
CA ASN A 498 -14.57 -5.90 8.85
C ASN A 498 -16.05 -6.20 9.06
N PRO A 499 -16.78 -5.38 9.85
CA PRO A 499 -18.21 -5.57 10.09
C PRO A 499 -19.05 -5.46 8.81
N LEU A 500 -18.58 -4.78 7.75
CA LEU A 500 -19.26 -4.70 6.48
C LEU A 500 -19.28 -6.04 5.74
N ALA A 501 -18.28 -6.88 5.94
CA ALA A 501 -18.21 -8.21 5.34
C ALA A 501 -19.40 -9.11 5.71
N ALA A 502 -19.86 -8.97 6.94
CA ALA A 502 -21.01 -9.76 7.44
C ALA A 502 -22.34 -9.37 6.80
N LEU A 503 -22.42 -8.16 6.24
CA LEU A 503 -23.63 -7.58 5.68
C LEU A 503 -23.67 -7.67 4.14
N ASP A 504 -22.56 -7.93 3.50
CA ASP A 504 -22.46 -7.92 2.04
C ASP A 504 -22.88 -9.26 1.42
N LYS A 505 -24.19 -9.37 1.11
CA LYS A 505 -24.75 -10.53 0.39
C LYS A 505 -24.24 -10.65 -1.06
N HIS A 506 -23.57 -9.67 -1.58
CA HIS A 506 -23.06 -9.64 -2.95
C HIS A 506 -21.62 -10.13 -3.05
N ASN A 507 -21.01 -10.48 -1.90
CA ASN A 507 -19.67 -11.06 -1.90
C ASN A 507 -19.62 -12.34 -2.75
N ILE A 508 -18.49 -12.57 -3.40
CA ILE A 508 -18.26 -13.67 -4.33
C ILE A 508 -18.56 -15.05 -3.68
N TRP A 509 -18.14 -15.26 -2.45
CA TRP A 509 -18.35 -16.51 -1.73
C TRP A 509 -19.81 -16.74 -1.37
N TYR A 510 -20.52 -15.67 -1.00
CA TYR A 510 -21.93 -15.71 -0.73
C TYR A 510 -22.72 -15.97 -2.01
N SER A 511 -22.40 -15.23 -3.08
CA SER A 511 -23.10 -15.33 -4.37
C SER A 511 -22.96 -16.72 -5.02
N PHE A 512 -21.83 -17.39 -4.82
CA PHE A 512 -21.64 -18.77 -5.31
C PHE A 512 -22.06 -19.84 -4.30
N GLY A 513 -22.57 -19.47 -3.12
CA GLY A 513 -23.01 -20.42 -2.10
C GLY A 513 -21.87 -21.28 -1.52
N ILE A 514 -20.61 -20.82 -1.63
CA ILE A 514 -19.44 -21.58 -1.17
C ILE A 514 -19.36 -21.56 0.35
N PHE A 515 -19.72 -20.43 0.98
CA PHE A 515 -19.78 -20.30 2.42
C PHE A 515 -21.13 -19.74 2.85
N SER A 516 -21.61 -20.20 4.01
CA SER A 516 -22.73 -19.52 4.68
C SER A 516 -22.27 -18.13 5.18
N PRO A 517 -23.19 -17.17 5.36
CA PRO A 517 -22.86 -15.85 5.89
C PRO A 517 -22.07 -15.92 7.20
N GLU A 518 -22.45 -16.85 8.08
CA GLU A 518 -21.78 -17.06 9.36
C GLU A 518 -20.37 -17.65 9.22
N ALA A 519 -20.15 -18.57 8.28
CA ALA A 519 -18.85 -19.12 7.99
C ALA A 519 -17.93 -18.07 7.35
N TYR A 520 -18.48 -17.23 6.47
CA TYR A 520 -17.75 -16.16 5.81
C TYR A 520 -17.18 -15.14 6.79
N THR A 521 -17.92 -14.75 7.82
CA THR A 521 -17.41 -13.80 8.86
C THR A 521 -16.23 -14.36 9.66
N LYS A 522 -16.03 -15.67 9.64
CA LYS A 522 -14.92 -16.35 10.33
C LYS A 522 -13.67 -16.48 9.47
N LEU A 523 -13.76 -16.19 8.17
CA LEU A 523 -12.60 -16.21 7.27
C LEU A 523 -11.61 -15.10 7.65
N PRO A 524 -10.31 -15.36 7.55
CA PRO A 524 -9.30 -14.34 7.76
C PRO A 524 -9.31 -13.32 6.61
N ASN A 525 -8.85 -12.10 6.90
CA ASN A 525 -8.72 -11.06 5.87
C ASN A 525 -7.59 -11.41 4.88
N THR A 526 -7.96 -11.84 3.69
CA THR A 526 -7.00 -12.32 2.69
C THR A 526 -6.16 -11.20 2.10
N LEU A 527 -6.70 -9.98 1.98
CA LEU A 527 -5.91 -8.82 1.55
C LEU A 527 -4.75 -8.58 2.53
N LEU A 528 -5.04 -8.59 3.83
CA LEU A 528 -4.01 -8.41 4.86
C LEU A 528 -2.98 -9.55 4.83
N ILE A 529 -3.40 -10.81 4.67
CA ILE A 529 -2.49 -11.94 4.56
C ILE A 529 -1.54 -11.79 3.37
N ILE A 530 -2.08 -11.50 2.18
CA ILE A 530 -1.28 -11.37 0.95
C ILE A 530 -0.30 -10.19 1.08
N THR A 531 -0.76 -9.08 1.64
CA THR A 531 0.09 -7.91 1.93
C THR A 531 1.22 -8.27 2.88
N LEU A 532 0.94 -8.96 3.98
CA LEU A 532 1.94 -9.37 4.96
C LEU A 532 2.95 -10.40 4.39
N ILE A 533 2.53 -11.34 3.53
CA ILE A 533 3.45 -12.24 2.83
C ILE A 533 4.46 -11.44 2.01
N SER A 534 3.97 -10.48 1.25
CA SER A 534 4.82 -9.59 0.46
C SER A 534 5.78 -8.79 1.35
N ASN A 535 5.30 -8.27 2.48
CA ASN A 535 6.10 -7.50 3.43
C ASN A 535 7.21 -8.32 4.08
N PHE A 536 6.93 -9.56 4.48
CA PHE A 536 7.98 -10.47 4.97
C PHE A 536 9.06 -10.68 3.90
N GLY A 537 8.68 -10.84 2.64
CA GLY A 537 9.60 -10.90 1.52
C GLY A 537 10.45 -9.64 1.40
N THR A 538 9.83 -8.47 1.50
CA THR A 538 10.50 -7.16 1.44
C THR A 538 11.50 -6.98 2.57
N PHE A 539 11.11 -7.23 3.82
CA PHE A 539 12.01 -7.11 4.97
C PHE A 539 13.20 -8.06 4.88
N LEU A 540 12.96 -9.32 4.51
CA LEU A 540 14.04 -10.28 4.29
C LEU A 540 15.01 -9.81 3.19
N LEU A 541 14.47 -9.32 2.07
CA LEU A 541 15.26 -8.79 0.97
C LEU A 541 16.11 -7.58 1.41
N TYR A 542 15.52 -6.65 2.14
CA TYR A 542 16.20 -5.45 2.61
C TYR A 542 17.26 -5.74 3.67
N MET A 543 16.96 -6.61 4.63
CA MET A 543 17.94 -7.07 5.62
C MET A 543 19.13 -7.77 4.96
N THR A 544 18.85 -8.67 4.01
CA THR A 544 19.90 -9.37 3.25
C THR A 544 20.74 -8.38 2.46
N THR A 545 20.15 -7.38 1.81
CA THR A 545 20.89 -6.35 1.06
C THR A 545 21.78 -5.51 1.96
N CYS A 546 21.31 -5.13 3.16
CA CYS A 546 22.13 -4.43 4.15
C CYS A 546 23.35 -5.28 4.57
N ILE A 547 23.18 -6.58 4.81
CA ILE A 547 24.27 -7.51 5.13
C ILE A 547 25.25 -7.60 3.95
N VAL A 548 24.74 -7.76 2.74
CA VAL A 548 25.52 -7.82 1.50
C VAL A 548 26.36 -6.55 1.31
N ALA A 549 25.81 -5.38 1.63
CA ALA A 549 26.55 -4.09 1.57
C ALA A 549 27.72 -4.10 2.55
N ILE A 550 27.53 -4.52 3.80
CA ILE A 550 28.61 -4.62 4.78
C ILE A 550 29.71 -5.57 4.31
N VAL A 551 29.31 -6.74 3.78
CA VAL A 551 30.24 -7.75 3.26
C VAL A 551 31.02 -7.20 2.08
N ALA A 552 30.39 -6.59 1.09
CA ALA A 552 31.02 -6.08 -0.12
C ALA A 552 32.10 -5.02 0.18
N PHE A 553 31.77 -4.01 0.97
CA PHE A 553 32.65 -2.86 1.18
C PHE A 553 33.85 -3.15 2.10
N ARG A 554 33.79 -4.18 2.96
CA ARG A 554 34.94 -4.57 3.80
C ARG A 554 36.16 -5.03 2.99
N GLU A 555 35.98 -5.39 1.72
CA GLU A 555 37.06 -5.87 0.85
C GLU A 555 37.58 -4.86 -0.17
N HIS A 556 36.77 -3.87 -0.53
CA HIS A 556 37.08 -2.98 -1.64
C HIS A 556 37.90 -1.73 -1.24
N HIS A 557 38.75 -1.73 -0.23
CA HIS A 557 39.57 -0.57 0.21
C HIS A 557 38.87 0.81 0.17
N MET A 558 37.56 0.87 -0.12
CA MET A 558 36.68 2.03 -0.15
C MET A 558 35.77 2.09 1.07
N PHE A 559 36.09 1.36 2.13
CA PHE A 559 35.27 1.25 3.30
C PHE A 559 35.15 2.59 4.03
N ASN A 560 33.90 3.06 4.14
CA ASN A 560 33.55 4.21 4.97
C ASN A 560 32.68 3.70 6.13
N GLY A 561 33.17 3.84 7.37
CA GLY A 561 32.49 3.29 8.55
C GLY A 561 31.03 3.74 8.71
N PHE A 562 30.72 4.99 8.40
CA PHE A 562 29.37 5.49 8.49
C PHE A 562 28.46 4.89 7.38
N LYS A 563 28.84 5.03 6.11
CA LYS A 563 28.00 4.60 4.97
C LYS A 563 27.91 3.09 4.80
N HIS A 564 28.97 2.35 5.15
CA HIS A 564 29.09 0.93 4.84
C HIS A 564 28.98 0.02 6.07
N LEU A 565 28.85 0.60 7.27
CA LEU A 565 28.59 -0.16 8.49
C LEU A 565 27.43 0.45 9.29
N VAL A 566 27.53 1.69 9.75
CA VAL A 566 26.50 2.28 10.64
C VAL A 566 25.14 2.34 9.95
N VAL A 567 25.08 2.90 8.75
CA VAL A 567 23.83 3.03 8.00
C VAL A 567 23.23 1.68 7.61
N PRO A 568 23.97 0.70 7.05
CA PRO A 568 23.42 -0.62 6.78
C PRO A 568 22.99 -1.41 8.03
N VAL A 569 23.73 -1.29 9.15
CA VAL A 569 23.32 -1.90 10.44
C VAL A 569 22.02 -1.29 10.94
N PHE A 570 21.90 0.04 10.88
CA PHE A 570 20.65 0.71 11.23
C PHE A 570 19.49 0.25 10.32
N GLY A 571 19.71 0.18 9.01
CA GLY A 571 18.71 -0.36 8.06
C GLY A 571 18.32 -1.81 8.36
N LEU A 572 19.29 -2.66 8.69
CA LEU A 572 19.06 -4.05 9.09
C LEU A 572 18.18 -4.13 10.33
N LEU A 573 18.54 -3.41 11.38
CA LEU A 573 17.79 -3.41 12.65
C LEU A 573 16.39 -2.82 12.51
N ALA A 574 16.25 -1.78 11.70
CA ALA A 574 14.97 -1.16 11.41
C ALA A 574 14.01 -2.12 10.70
N ASN A 575 14.47 -2.78 9.63
CA ASN A 575 13.66 -3.78 8.92
C ASN A 575 13.32 -4.97 9.82
N LEU A 576 14.26 -5.42 10.67
CA LEU A 576 14.00 -6.45 11.66
C LEU A 576 12.94 -6.02 12.68
N ALA A 577 13.04 -4.80 13.20
CA ALA A 577 12.06 -4.26 14.15
C ALA A 577 10.66 -4.16 13.54
N CYS A 578 10.53 -3.70 12.29
CA CYS A 578 9.26 -3.68 11.59
C CYS A 578 8.71 -5.10 11.36
N MET A 579 9.54 -6.04 10.95
CA MET A 579 9.12 -7.43 10.78
C MET A 579 8.64 -8.05 12.10
N LEU A 580 9.35 -7.82 13.19
CA LEU A 580 8.96 -8.29 14.53
C LEU A 580 7.69 -7.60 15.01
N PHE A 581 7.50 -6.31 14.70
CA PHE A 581 6.28 -5.60 15.06
C PHE A 581 5.04 -6.26 14.46
N TYR A 582 5.08 -6.72 13.21
CA TYR A 582 3.94 -7.44 12.62
C TYR A 582 3.60 -8.76 13.32
N LEU A 583 4.56 -9.38 14.01
CA LEU A 583 4.35 -10.62 14.75
C LEU A 583 3.95 -10.39 16.21
N VAL A 584 4.49 -9.34 16.84
CA VAL A 584 4.30 -9.07 18.27
C VAL A 584 3.27 -7.95 18.52
N GLY A 585 3.19 -6.96 17.60
CA GLY A 585 2.28 -5.83 17.70
C GLY A 585 0.81 -6.22 17.91
N PRO A 586 0.27 -7.24 17.23
CA PRO A 586 -1.12 -7.68 17.43
C PRO A 586 -1.48 -8.08 18.87
N TRP A 587 -0.49 -8.45 19.67
CA TRP A 587 -0.70 -8.77 21.10
C TRP A 587 -0.71 -7.56 22.02
N SER A 588 -0.20 -6.42 21.54
CA SER A 588 -0.04 -5.19 22.34
C SER A 588 -0.85 -4.01 21.82
N VAL A 589 -1.28 -4.05 20.57
CA VAL A 589 -2.04 -2.96 19.94
C VAL A 589 -3.51 -3.38 19.80
N PRO A 590 -4.44 -2.72 20.49
CA PRO A 590 -5.86 -3.02 20.38
C PRO A 590 -6.36 -2.91 18.94
N GLY A 591 -7.19 -3.86 18.53
CA GLY A 591 -7.80 -3.88 17.19
C GLY A 591 -6.95 -4.52 16.09
N MET A 592 -5.66 -4.81 16.33
CA MET A 592 -4.86 -5.57 15.36
C MET A 592 -5.21 -7.05 15.37
N SER A 593 -5.40 -7.62 14.19
CA SER A 593 -5.64 -9.05 14.06
C SER A 593 -4.38 -9.87 14.33
N VAL A 594 -4.53 -10.93 15.12
CA VAL A 594 -3.45 -11.86 15.47
C VAL A 594 -3.30 -12.96 14.42
N LYS A 595 -4.39 -13.37 13.77
CA LYS A 595 -4.43 -14.56 12.90
C LYS A 595 -3.65 -14.35 11.58
N GLU A 596 -3.89 -13.25 10.91
CA GLU A 596 -3.36 -12.98 9.57
C GLU A 596 -1.83 -12.92 9.52
N PRO A 597 -1.11 -12.26 10.46
CA PRO A 597 0.35 -12.27 10.48
C PRO A 597 0.95 -13.67 10.62
N TYR A 598 0.35 -14.52 11.45
CA TYR A 598 0.86 -15.89 11.63
C TYR A 598 0.53 -16.80 10.45
N ILE A 599 -0.61 -16.60 9.77
CA ILE A 599 -0.91 -17.30 8.51
C ILE A 599 0.10 -16.85 7.44
N ALA A 600 0.36 -15.56 7.32
CA ALA A 600 1.34 -15.03 6.38
C ALA A 600 2.76 -15.56 6.66
N LEU A 601 3.17 -15.61 7.92
CA LEU A 601 4.44 -16.22 8.34
C LEU A 601 4.50 -17.69 7.97
N GLY A 602 3.41 -18.44 8.20
CA GLY A 602 3.30 -19.86 7.83
C GLY A 602 3.48 -20.07 6.34
N VAL A 603 2.83 -19.25 5.50
CA VAL A 603 2.99 -19.29 4.04
C VAL A 603 4.42 -18.95 3.63
N ALA A 604 5.02 -17.91 4.22
CA ALA A 604 6.41 -17.55 3.95
C ALA A 604 7.40 -18.66 4.37
N ALA A 605 7.15 -19.34 5.49
CA ALA A 605 7.95 -20.46 5.93
C ALA A 605 7.82 -21.68 4.99
N VAL A 606 6.62 -22.03 4.56
CA VAL A 606 6.38 -23.09 3.56
C VAL A 606 7.08 -22.75 2.25
N TRP A 607 7.02 -21.50 1.79
CA TRP A 607 7.76 -21.04 0.62
C TRP A 607 9.27 -21.18 0.80
N GLY A 608 9.79 -20.82 1.97
CA GLY A 608 11.21 -20.99 2.30
C GLY A 608 11.65 -22.45 2.29
N ILE A 609 10.86 -23.37 2.89
CA ILE A 609 11.12 -24.81 2.90
C ILE A 609 11.08 -25.37 1.46
N TYR A 610 10.05 -25.01 0.70
CA TYR A 610 9.94 -25.41 -0.71
C TYR A 610 11.14 -24.93 -1.51
N GLY A 611 11.54 -23.67 -1.34
CA GLY A 611 12.73 -23.11 -1.97
C GLY A 611 14.00 -23.87 -1.64
N TRP A 612 14.21 -24.22 -0.37
CA TRP A 612 15.35 -24.99 0.06
C TRP A 612 15.38 -26.38 -0.60
N VAL A 613 14.26 -27.10 -0.56
CA VAL A 613 14.14 -28.43 -1.20
C VAL A 613 14.39 -28.33 -2.71
N TYR A 614 13.81 -27.32 -3.36
CA TYR A 614 14.01 -27.05 -4.78
C TYR A 614 15.49 -26.78 -5.08
N PHE A 615 16.15 -25.91 -4.32
CA PHE A 615 17.55 -25.55 -4.49
C PHE A 615 18.48 -26.78 -4.37
N VAL A 616 18.27 -27.62 -3.35
CA VAL A 616 19.05 -28.83 -3.16
C VAL A 616 18.82 -29.82 -4.32
N LYS A 617 17.57 -30.04 -4.73
CA LYS A 617 17.26 -30.91 -5.87
C LYS A 617 17.88 -30.38 -7.18
N LYS A 618 17.74 -29.07 -7.43
CA LYS A 618 18.31 -28.42 -8.62
C LYS A 618 19.84 -28.50 -8.61
N SER A 619 20.48 -28.31 -7.45
CA SER A 619 21.93 -28.45 -7.29
C SER A 619 22.41 -29.86 -7.65
N LYS A 620 21.70 -30.87 -7.19
CA LYS A 620 22.02 -32.29 -7.53
C LYS A 620 21.85 -32.56 -9.04
N SER A 621 20.76 -32.08 -9.64
CA SER A 621 20.48 -32.33 -11.06
C SER A 621 21.41 -31.58 -12.03
N THR A 622 21.92 -30.41 -11.63
CA THR A 622 22.83 -29.59 -12.45
C THR A 622 24.31 -29.83 -12.13
N GLY A 623 24.64 -30.65 -11.12
CA GLY A 623 26.01 -30.83 -10.65
C GLY A 623 26.61 -29.58 -9.98
N LYS A 624 25.84 -28.54 -9.75
CA LYS A 624 26.30 -27.31 -9.11
C LYS A 624 26.30 -27.46 -7.58
N ALA A 625 27.46 -27.32 -6.95
CA ALA A 625 27.55 -27.43 -5.49
C ALA A 625 26.76 -26.35 -4.76
N VAL A 626 26.05 -26.72 -3.68
CA VAL A 626 25.37 -25.78 -2.78
C VAL A 626 26.36 -24.84 -2.12
N ILE A 627 27.46 -25.40 -1.64
CA ILE A 627 28.59 -24.66 -1.07
C ILE A 627 29.76 -24.86 -2.04
N LEU A 628 30.29 -23.74 -2.56
CA LEU A 628 31.38 -23.78 -3.53
C LEU A 628 32.67 -24.30 -2.89
N THR A 629 33.30 -25.28 -3.49
CA THR A 629 34.56 -25.86 -3.03
C THR A 629 35.79 -25.13 -3.56
N ALA A 630 35.67 -24.54 -4.75
CA ALA A 630 36.69 -23.72 -5.38
C ALA A 630 36.08 -22.38 -5.84
N LYS A 631 36.90 -21.30 -5.81
CA LYS A 631 36.49 -19.99 -6.33
C LYS A 631 36.36 -20.10 -7.85
N PRO A 632 35.20 -19.76 -8.44
CA PRO A 632 35.05 -19.71 -9.89
C PRO A 632 36.10 -18.79 -10.50
N ALA A 633 36.64 -19.13 -11.65
CA ALA A 633 37.43 -18.23 -12.45
C ALA A 633 36.48 -17.08 -12.91
N VAL A 634 36.79 -15.85 -12.52
CA VAL A 634 36.00 -14.65 -12.85
C VAL A 634 36.44 -14.17 -14.22
#